data_155ffa16b047ccc00e558cf53fbbd4e6
#
_entry.id   155ffa16b047ccc00e558cf53fbbd4e6
#
_cell.length_a   1.000
_cell.length_b   1.000
_cell.length_c   1.000
_cell.angle_alpha   90.00
_cell.angle_beta   90.00
_cell.angle_gamma   90.00
#
_symmetry.space_group_name_H-M   'P 1'
#
loop_
_entity.id
_entity.type
_entity.pdbx_description
1 polymer ?
#
loop_
_entity_poly.entity_id
_entity_poly.type
_entity_poly.pdbx_seq_one_letter_code
_entity_poly.pdbx_strand_id
1 'polypeptide(L)'
;MKTTFLEFEQPIAELETRIEELRFVQDDSAVDISDEIQRLTKRSQSLTKDIYGKLTPWQVAQVARHPQRPYTLDYVQALFTHFEELHGDRTFSDDASIVCGMARFNGEPCVIIGHQKGRDTKEKILRNFGMPKPEGYRKALRLMKLAEKFALPIFTFVDTPGAYPGIDAEERGQSEAIGRNLFEMARLRVPIIATIIGEGGSGGALAIAVGDVVIMLQYATYSVISPEGCASILWRSAEKAPEAADALGITAARLKTLGLVDRIVPEPVGGAHRDPLATAQALKKALAETLKQLQEKKPKELVEERLERLMAYGKFKEADER
;
A
#
# COMPACT_ATOMS: atom_id res chain seq x y z
N MET A 1 18.17 8.17 -11.30
CA MET A 1 18.50 7.20 -10.21
C MET A 1 18.79 5.86 -10.86
N LYS A 2 19.82 5.13 -10.43
CA LYS A 2 20.09 3.78 -10.95
C LYS A 2 18.95 2.85 -10.54
N THR A 3 18.44 2.06 -11.47
CA THR A 3 17.35 1.10 -11.21
C THR A 3 17.87 0.00 -10.26
N THR A 4 17.14 -0.27 -9.19
CA THR A 4 17.40 -1.42 -8.31
C THR A 4 16.63 -2.62 -8.85
N PHE A 5 17.26 -3.78 -8.92
CA PHE A 5 16.66 -5.03 -9.35
C PHE A 5 16.59 -6.01 -8.20
N LEU A 6 15.50 -6.74 -8.11
CA LEU A 6 15.33 -7.86 -7.20
C LEU A 6 16.07 -9.10 -7.76
N GLU A 7 16.34 -10.09 -6.91
CA GLU A 7 17.10 -11.28 -7.31
C GLU A 7 16.49 -11.99 -8.53
N PHE A 8 15.18 -12.15 -8.55
CA PHE A 8 14.49 -12.81 -9.67
C PHE A 8 14.43 -11.94 -10.95
N GLU A 9 14.80 -10.67 -10.88
CA GLU A 9 14.89 -9.74 -12.02
C GLU A 9 16.28 -9.72 -12.67
N GLN A 10 17.26 -10.50 -12.18
CA GLN A 10 18.64 -10.50 -12.74
C GLN A 10 18.68 -10.67 -14.27
N PRO A 11 17.87 -11.57 -14.89
CA PRO A 11 17.87 -11.68 -16.35
C PRO A 11 17.40 -10.40 -17.07
N ILE A 12 16.53 -9.59 -16.42
CA ILE A 12 16.11 -8.29 -16.94
C ILE A 12 17.25 -7.28 -16.77
N ALA A 13 17.90 -7.26 -15.61
CA ALA A 13 19.00 -6.39 -15.29
C ALA A 13 20.17 -6.54 -16.28
N GLU A 14 20.52 -7.77 -16.65
CA GLU A 14 21.56 -8.07 -17.65
C GLU A 14 21.21 -7.48 -19.03
N LEU A 15 19.96 -7.62 -19.47
CA LEU A 15 19.51 -7.05 -20.74
C LEU A 15 19.50 -5.51 -20.71
N GLU A 16 19.03 -4.91 -19.61
CA GLU A 16 19.00 -3.44 -19.48
C GLU A 16 20.42 -2.86 -19.41
N THR A 17 21.34 -3.51 -18.70
CA THR A 17 22.74 -3.12 -18.69
C THR A 17 23.34 -3.17 -20.09
N ARG A 18 23.06 -4.24 -20.84
CA ARG A 18 23.54 -4.35 -22.21
C ARG A 18 22.98 -3.28 -23.15
N ILE A 19 21.70 -2.91 -22.96
CA ILE A 19 21.08 -1.83 -23.71
C ILE A 19 21.73 -0.47 -23.39
N GLU A 20 22.02 -0.21 -22.11
CA GLU A 20 22.72 1.01 -21.68
C GLU A 20 24.14 1.10 -22.29
N GLU A 21 24.89 0.00 -22.25
CA GLU A 21 26.23 -0.07 -22.88
C GLU A 21 26.18 0.25 -24.36
N LEU A 22 25.20 -0.32 -25.10
CA LEU A 22 25.05 -0.07 -26.54
C LEU A 22 24.64 1.37 -26.82
N ARG A 23 23.77 1.96 -26.03
CA ARG A 23 23.41 3.39 -26.14
C ARG A 23 24.62 4.30 -25.96
N PHE A 24 25.46 4.01 -24.96
CA PHE A 24 26.69 4.76 -24.75
C PHE A 24 27.66 4.65 -25.94
N VAL A 25 27.82 3.45 -26.51
CA VAL A 25 28.64 3.24 -27.72
C VAL A 25 28.07 3.96 -28.95
N GLN A 26 26.73 3.99 -29.09
CA GLN A 26 26.07 4.70 -30.19
C GLN A 26 26.27 6.22 -30.12
N ASP A 27 26.23 6.79 -28.92
CA ASP A 27 26.45 8.23 -28.71
C ASP A 27 27.91 8.64 -28.99
N ASP A 28 28.88 7.72 -28.84
CA ASP A 28 30.33 7.96 -28.98
C ASP A 28 30.88 7.53 -30.38
N SER A 29 30.10 6.87 -31.22
CA SER A 29 30.57 6.33 -32.49
C SER A 29 29.57 6.59 -33.65
N ALA A 30 30.12 6.62 -34.88
CA ALA A 30 29.31 6.76 -36.11
C ALA A 30 28.60 5.44 -36.53
N VAL A 31 28.60 4.42 -35.68
CA VAL A 31 28.00 3.11 -35.97
C VAL A 31 26.52 3.13 -35.58
N ASP A 32 25.61 2.90 -36.51
CA ASP A 32 24.20 2.76 -36.24
C ASP A 32 23.88 1.36 -35.71
N ILE A 33 23.58 1.27 -34.39
CA ILE A 33 23.18 0.05 -33.68
C ILE A 33 21.74 0.10 -33.16
N SER A 34 20.94 1.01 -33.73
CA SER A 34 19.55 1.26 -33.32
C SER A 34 18.67 0.00 -33.39
N ASP A 35 18.82 -0.81 -34.44
CA ASP A 35 18.05 -2.06 -34.61
C ASP A 35 18.35 -3.07 -33.51
N GLU A 36 19.61 -3.19 -33.08
CA GLU A 36 19.99 -4.10 -32.00
C GLU A 36 19.47 -3.61 -30.64
N ILE A 37 19.56 -2.30 -30.36
CA ILE A 37 18.97 -1.70 -29.16
C ILE A 37 17.46 -1.94 -29.15
N GLN A 38 16.76 -1.76 -30.28
CA GLN A 38 15.33 -1.98 -30.35
C GLN A 38 14.98 -3.46 -30.13
N ARG A 39 15.76 -4.39 -30.69
CA ARG A 39 15.58 -5.83 -30.51
C ARG A 39 15.73 -6.23 -29.04
N LEU A 40 16.77 -5.77 -28.38
CA LEU A 40 17.02 -6.06 -26.96
C LEU A 40 15.97 -5.41 -26.05
N THR A 41 15.52 -4.20 -26.36
CA THR A 41 14.44 -3.53 -25.63
C THR A 41 13.13 -4.33 -25.70
N LYS A 42 12.74 -4.80 -26.88
CA LYS A 42 11.55 -5.67 -27.03
C LYS A 42 11.71 -6.97 -26.25
N ARG A 43 12.91 -7.55 -26.28
CA ARG A 43 13.21 -8.78 -25.53
C ARG A 43 13.12 -8.55 -24.01
N SER A 44 13.67 -7.44 -23.50
CA SER A 44 13.57 -7.05 -22.09
C SER A 44 12.11 -6.88 -21.66
N GLN A 45 11.30 -6.18 -22.46
CA GLN A 45 9.87 -6.01 -22.19
C GLN A 45 9.10 -7.35 -22.16
N SER A 46 9.37 -8.24 -23.13
CA SER A 46 8.76 -9.57 -23.16
C SER A 46 9.14 -10.40 -21.93
N LEU A 47 10.44 -10.41 -21.60
CA LEU A 47 10.95 -11.13 -20.44
C LEU A 47 10.37 -10.60 -19.11
N THR A 48 10.28 -9.28 -18.97
CA THR A 48 9.66 -8.65 -17.80
C THR A 48 8.19 -9.08 -17.69
N LYS A 49 7.45 -9.06 -18.79
CA LYS A 49 6.06 -9.53 -18.81
C LYS A 49 5.92 -11.01 -18.41
N ASP A 50 6.81 -11.86 -18.90
CA ASP A 50 6.80 -13.29 -18.60
C ASP A 50 7.13 -13.56 -17.12
N ILE A 51 8.11 -12.87 -16.55
CA ILE A 51 8.50 -12.99 -15.14
C ILE A 51 7.38 -12.46 -14.25
N TYR A 52 6.89 -11.24 -14.49
CA TYR A 52 5.85 -10.62 -13.67
C TYR A 52 4.47 -11.28 -13.81
N GLY A 53 4.23 -12.00 -14.90
CA GLY A 53 3.03 -12.83 -15.09
C GLY A 53 3.02 -14.11 -14.24
N LYS A 54 4.15 -14.50 -13.65
CA LYS A 54 4.33 -15.77 -12.91
C LYS A 54 4.91 -15.58 -11.51
N LEU A 55 4.85 -14.38 -10.95
CA LEU A 55 5.39 -14.10 -9.61
C LEU A 55 4.74 -15.00 -8.57
N THR A 56 5.56 -15.62 -7.73
CA THR A 56 5.10 -16.29 -6.52
C THR A 56 4.62 -15.29 -5.48
N PRO A 57 3.79 -15.66 -4.50
CA PRO A 57 3.38 -14.78 -3.42
C PRO A 57 4.56 -14.15 -2.66
N TRP A 58 5.66 -14.88 -2.52
CA TRP A 58 6.90 -14.36 -1.93
C TRP A 58 7.55 -13.26 -2.79
N GLN A 59 7.63 -13.49 -4.09
CA GLN A 59 8.14 -12.47 -5.02
C GLN A 59 7.25 -11.22 -5.06
N VAL A 60 5.93 -11.39 -4.98
CA VAL A 60 5.00 -10.26 -4.82
C VAL A 60 5.29 -9.48 -3.53
N ALA A 61 5.58 -10.17 -2.42
CA ALA A 61 5.98 -9.50 -1.17
C ALA A 61 7.29 -8.70 -1.33
N GLN A 62 8.25 -9.22 -2.09
CA GLN A 62 9.49 -8.50 -2.40
C GLN A 62 9.23 -7.26 -3.28
N VAL A 63 8.34 -7.36 -4.29
CA VAL A 63 7.91 -6.20 -5.11
C VAL A 63 7.17 -5.16 -4.27
N ALA A 64 6.29 -5.58 -3.35
CA ALA A 64 5.59 -4.68 -2.44
C ALA A 64 6.54 -3.83 -1.57
N ARG A 65 7.71 -4.38 -1.25
CA ARG A 65 8.77 -3.77 -0.44
C ARG A 65 9.85 -3.08 -1.26
N HIS A 66 9.71 -3.05 -2.58
CA HIS A 66 10.76 -2.52 -3.44
C HIS A 66 11.13 -1.08 -3.04
N PRO A 67 12.43 -0.74 -2.85
CA PRO A 67 12.85 0.55 -2.29
C PRO A 67 12.49 1.76 -3.17
N GLN A 68 12.26 1.55 -4.46
CA GLN A 68 11.86 2.60 -5.40
C GLN A 68 10.33 2.65 -5.62
N ARG A 69 9.56 1.79 -4.94
CA ARG A 69 8.09 1.83 -5.02
C ARG A 69 7.57 3.17 -4.49
N PRO A 70 6.56 3.78 -5.14
CA PRO A 70 5.96 5.02 -4.66
C PRO A 70 5.36 4.86 -3.27
N TYR A 71 5.59 5.84 -2.39
CA TYR A 71 5.03 5.94 -1.05
C TYR A 71 3.85 6.93 -1.02
N THR A 72 3.24 7.09 0.14
CA THR A 72 2.06 7.96 0.30
C THR A 72 2.28 9.37 -0.24
N LEU A 73 3.40 10.04 0.09
CA LEU A 73 3.66 11.40 -0.37
C LEU A 73 3.84 11.50 -1.88
N ASP A 74 4.36 10.46 -2.56
CA ASP A 74 4.46 10.41 -4.01
C ASP A 74 3.04 10.41 -4.64
N TYR A 75 2.12 9.62 -4.09
CA TYR A 75 0.72 9.62 -4.52
C TYR A 75 -0.01 10.92 -4.16
N VAL A 76 0.25 11.49 -2.99
CA VAL A 76 -0.31 12.80 -2.61
C VAL A 76 0.07 13.85 -3.63
N GLN A 77 1.34 13.94 -3.99
CA GLN A 77 1.82 14.90 -4.99
C GLN A 77 1.24 14.67 -6.39
N ALA A 78 1.03 13.40 -6.77
CA ALA A 78 0.54 13.06 -8.11
C ALA A 78 -0.99 13.18 -8.27
N LEU A 79 -1.75 12.96 -7.20
CA LEU A 79 -3.21 12.79 -7.26
C LEU A 79 -4.01 13.98 -6.71
N PHE A 80 -3.43 14.73 -5.78
CA PHE A 80 -4.12 15.77 -5.01
C PHE A 80 -3.49 17.12 -5.22
N THR A 81 -4.23 18.17 -4.88
CA THR A 81 -3.74 19.55 -4.87
C THR A 81 -3.96 20.18 -3.50
N HIS A 82 -3.24 21.25 -3.18
CA HIS A 82 -3.38 22.02 -1.94
C HIS A 82 -3.28 21.12 -0.69
N PHE A 83 -2.31 20.21 -0.68
CA PHE A 83 -2.07 19.39 0.49
C PHE A 83 -1.41 20.19 1.60
N GLU A 84 -2.08 20.23 2.76
CA GLU A 84 -1.61 20.85 4.00
C GLU A 84 -1.51 19.79 5.07
N GLU A 85 -0.29 19.44 5.46
CA GLU A 85 -0.03 18.44 6.49
C GLU A 85 -0.40 18.94 7.88
N LEU A 86 -1.09 18.12 8.66
CA LEU A 86 -1.51 18.42 10.03
C LEU A 86 -0.84 17.49 11.03
N HIS A 87 0.02 18.02 11.83
CA HIS A 87 0.89 17.31 12.76
C HIS A 87 0.32 17.14 14.17
N GLY A 88 0.83 16.12 14.86
CA GLY A 88 0.63 15.87 16.29
C GLY A 88 -0.73 15.28 16.68
N ASP A 89 -0.72 14.49 17.75
CA ASP A 89 -1.90 13.80 18.27
C ASP A 89 -2.72 14.62 19.29
N ARG A 90 -2.21 15.78 19.72
CA ARG A 90 -2.78 16.64 20.78
C ARG A 90 -2.78 15.99 22.18
N THR A 91 -2.01 14.94 22.36
CA THR A 91 -1.91 14.21 23.61
C THR A 91 -0.46 14.09 24.09
N PHE A 92 0.44 13.65 23.20
CA PHE A 92 1.83 13.40 23.56
C PHE A 92 2.82 13.98 22.53
N SER A 93 2.76 13.57 21.25
CA SER A 93 3.76 13.96 20.26
C SER A 93 3.21 13.89 18.83
N ASP A 94 4.10 14.13 17.86
CA ASP A 94 3.88 13.76 16.47
C ASP A 94 4.57 12.43 16.13
N ASP A 95 4.10 11.77 15.07
CA ASP A 95 4.71 10.58 14.49
C ASP A 95 4.77 10.71 12.97
N ALA A 96 5.98 10.86 12.47
CA ALA A 96 6.25 11.04 11.04
C ALA A 96 6.02 9.79 10.17
N SER A 97 5.76 8.61 10.78
CA SER A 97 5.43 7.38 10.07
C SER A 97 4.00 7.37 9.52
N ILE A 98 3.13 8.23 10.04
CA ILE A 98 1.82 8.52 9.45
C ILE A 98 1.77 9.99 9.03
N VAL A 99 1.50 10.22 7.77
CA VAL A 99 1.21 11.54 7.18
C VAL A 99 -0.30 11.73 7.15
N CYS A 100 -0.76 12.85 7.69
CA CYS A 100 -2.16 13.22 7.67
C CYS A 100 -2.33 14.67 7.23
N GLY A 101 -3.35 14.97 6.45
CA GLY A 101 -3.59 16.35 6.04
C GLY A 101 -4.90 16.57 5.32
N MET A 102 -5.16 17.80 5.00
CA MET A 102 -6.26 18.22 4.13
C MET A 102 -5.73 18.45 2.73
N ALA A 103 -6.53 18.15 1.73
CA ALA A 103 -6.18 18.35 0.33
C ALA A 103 -7.44 18.55 -0.52
N ARG A 104 -7.23 18.69 -1.84
CA ARG A 104 -8.31 18.63 -2.82
C ARG A 104 -8.10 17.47 -3.78
N PHE A 105 -9.14 16.67 -3.96
CA PHE A 105 -9.20 15.63 -4.98
C PHE A 105 -10.18 16.06 -6.07
N ASN A 106 -9.68 16.25 -7.29
CA ASN A 106 -10.46 16.79 -8.42
C ASN A 106 -11.18 18.11 -8.07
N GLY A 107 -10.57 18.96 -7.26
CA GLY A 107 -11.13 20.24 -6.81
C GLY A 107 -11.94 20.18 -5.51
N GLU A 108 -12.43 19.01 -5.10
CA GLU A 108 -13.24 18.80 -3.90
C GLU A 108 -12.35 18.60 -2.65
N PRO A 109 -12.70 19.19 -1.50
CA PRO A 109 -11.93 19.04 -0.28
C PRO A 109 -12.03 17.60 0.27
N CYS A 110 -10.93 17.10 0.80
CA CYS A 110 -10.85 15.76 1.38
C CYS A 110 -9.79 15.70 2.49
N VAL A 111 -9.79 14.61 3.23
CA VAL A 111 -8.75 14.26 4.21
C VAL A 111 -7.92 13.09 3.69
N ILE A 112 -6.61 13.20 3.85
CA ILE A 112 -5.64 12.17 3.50
C ILE A 112 -4.99 11.67 4.78
N ILE A 113 -4.82 10.35 4.87
CA ILE A 113 -4.11 9.67 5.94
C ILE A 113 -3.28 8.55 5.31
N GLY A 114 -1.99 8.45 5.59
CA GLY A 114 -1.21 7.38 4.99
C GLY A 114 0.09 7.08 5.72
N HIS A 115 0.53 5.84 5.60
CA HIS A 115 1.85 5.44 6.07
C HIS A 115 2.92 6.00 5.15
N GLN A 116 4.01 6.47 5.73
CA GLN A 116 5.15 6.97 4.98
C GLN A 116 6.43 6.27 5.44
N LYS A 117 7.09 5.63 4.48
CA LYS A 117 8.44 5.09 4.64
C LYS A 117 9.49 6.10 4.20
N GLY A 118 10.72 5.93 4.64
CA GLY A 118 11.85 6.76 4.22
C GLY A 118 12.60 6.19 3.03
N ARG A 119 13.18 7.08 2.21
CA ARG A 119 14.02 6.71 1.05
C ARG A 119 15.46 6.40 1.47
N ASP A 120 16.05 7.24 2.28
CA ASP A 120 17.40 7.07 2.81
C ASP A 120 17.38 6.67 4.30
N THR A 121 18.55 6.39 4.86
CA THR A 121 18.70 5.95 6.25
C THR A 121 18.17 6.98 7.24
N LYS A 122 18.42 8.27 7.02
CA LYS A 122 17.99 9.34 7.91
C LYS A 122 16.46 9.45 7.92
N GLU A 123 15.87 9.43 6.74
CA GLU A 123 14.41 9.49 6.61
C GLU A 123 13.75 8.21 7.15
N LYS A 124 14.35 7.01 6.93
CA LYS A 124 13.85 5.76 7.51
C LYS A 124 13.81 5.80 9.03
N ILE A 125 14.85 6.33 9.67
CA ILE A 125 14.90 6.50 11.14
C ILE A 125 13.83 7.49 11.59
N LEU A 126 13.71 8.66 10.93
CA LEU A 126 12.71 9.67 11.24
C LEU A 126 11.29 9.12 11.19
N ARG A 127 11.00 8.28 10.19
CA ARG A 127 9.67 7.68 9.96
C ARG A 127 9.53 6.28 10.60
N ASN A 128 10.44 5.95 11.52
CA ASN A 128 10.44 4.67 12.23
C ASN A 128 10.23 3.47 11.29
N PHE A 129 10.88 3.48 10.12
CA PHE A 129 10.76 2.44 9.07
C PHE A 129 9.32 2.18 8.58
N GLY A 130 8.44 3.17 8.72
CA GLY A 130 7.03 3.06 8.38
C GLY A 130 6.20 2.28 9.42
N MET A 131 6.72 2.11 10.62
CA MET A 131 6.02 1.46 11.75
C MET A 131 5.46 2.53 12.71
N PRO A 132 4.15 2.79 12.70
CA PRO A 132 3.57 3.83 13.53
C PRO A 132 3.60 3.50 15.01
N LYS A 133 3.78 4.56 15.81
CA LYS A 133 3.60 4.62 17.25
C LYS A 133 2.17 5.05 17.58
N PRO A 134 1.72 4.96 18.85
CA PRO A 134 0.36 5.37 19.24
C PRO A 134 -0.02 6.77 18.80
N GLU A 135 0.95 7.69 18.80
CA GLU A 135 0.78 9.08 18.39
C GLU A 135 0.33 9.21 16.93
N GLY A 136 0.86 8.36 16.04
CA GLY A 136 0.47 8.31 14.63
C GLY A 136 -1.00 7.91 14.46
N TYR A 137 -1.43 6.88 15.16
CA TYR A 137 -2.83 6.43 15.13
C TYR A 137 -3.79 7.44 15.76
N ARG A 138 -3.42 8.08 16.88
CA ARG A 138 -4.22 9.14 17.49
C ARG A 138 -4.30 10.38 16.59
N LYS A 139 -3.20 10.74 15.92
CA LYS A 139 -3.20 11.79 14.89
C LYS A 139 -4.17 11.45 13.77
N ALA A 140 -4.12 10.21 13.23
CA ALA A 140 -5.05 9.74 12.22
C ALA A 140 -6.51 9.87 12.68
N LEU A 141 -6.82 9.40 13.89
CA LEU A 141 -8.17 9.51 14.46
C LEU A 141 -8.65 10.98 14.56
N ARG A 142 -7.77 11.87 14.99
CA ARG A 142 -8.08 13.30 15.07
C ARG A 142 -8.51 13.84 13.72
N LEU A 143 -7.80 13.46 12.64
CA LEU A 143 -8.13 13.88 11.27
C LEU A 143 -9.42 13.21 10.76
N MET A 144 -9.67 11.96 11.11
CA MET A 144 -10.93 11.26 10.80
C MET A 144 -12.13 11.97 11.43
N LYS A 145 -12.02 12.40 12.70
CA LYS A 145 -13.06 13.19 13.37
C LYS A 145 -13.23 14.58 12.76
N LEU A 146 -12.15 15.19 12.30
CA LEU A 146 -12.21 16.45 11.56
C LEU A 146 -12.96 16.26 10.22
N ALA A 147 -12.66 15.19 9.48
CA ALA A 147 -13.34 14.84 8.24
C ALA A 147 -14.85 14.65 8.47
N GLU A 148 -15.24 13.90 9.49
CA GLU A 148 -16.66 13.71 9.84
C GLU A 148 -17.35 15.03 10.17
N LYS A 149 -16.69 15.89 10.96
CA LYS A 149 -17.24 17.23 11.35
C LYS A 149 -17.56 18.10 10.14
N PHE A 150 -16.72 18.05 9.11
CA PHE A 150 -16.87 18.85 7.89
C PHE A 150 -17.50 18.08 6.71
N ALA A 151 -17.96 16.85 6.94
CA ALA A 151 -18.53 15.97 5.91
C ALA A 151 -17.58 15.74 4.71
N LEU A 152 -16.28 15.57 4.99
CA LEU A 152 -15.24 15.36 3.99
C LEU A 152 -14.95 13.86 3.77
N PRO A 153 -14.75 13.40 2.54
CA PRO A 153 -14.28 12.04 2.28
C PRO A 153 -12.85 11.84 2.80
N ILE A 154 -12.57 10.61 3.19
CA ILE A 154 -11.25 10.18 3.71
C ILE A 154 -10.62 9.22 2.70
N PHE A 155 -9.39 9.52 2.31
CA PHE A 155 -8.53 8.62 1.56
C PHE A 155 -7.42 8.12 2.46
N THR A 156 -7.31 6.79 2.62
CA THR A 156 -6.18 6.22 3.37
C THR A 156 -5.24 5.45 2.45
N PHE A 157 -3.93 5.57 2.70
CA PHE A 157 -2.87 4.90 1.96
C PHE A 157 -2.07 4.02 2.91
N VAL A 158 -2.13 2.71 2.70
CA VAL A 158 -1.54 1.72 3.60
C VAL A 158 -0.22 1.22 3.01
N ASP A 159 0.88 1.46 3.72
CA ASP A 159 2.20 0.93 3.42
C ASP A 159 3.06 0.83 4.68
N THR A 160 2.85 -0.21 5.46
CA THR A 160 3.55 -0.47 6.73
C THR A 160 3.86 -1.96 6.91
N PRO A 161 5.02 -2.33 7.44
CA PRO A 161 5.27 -3.71 7.87
C PRO A 161 4.46 -4.10 9.12
N GLY A 162 3.92 -3.12 9.86
CA GLY A 162 3.14 -3.31 11.08
C GLY A 162 3.25 -2.12 12.02
N ALA A 163 2.56 -2.18 13.15
CA ALA A 163 2.71 -1.22 14.23
C ALA A 163 4.06 -1.40 14.94
N TYR A 164 4.63 -0.32 15.47
CA TYR A 164 5.87 -0.38 16.21
C TYR A 164 5.71 -1.19 17.52
N PRO A 165 6.51 -2.26 17.74
CA PRO A 165 6.36 -3.17 18.87
C PRO A 165 7.23 -2.78 20.07
N GLY A 166 7.67 -1.53 20.19
CA GLY A 166 8.54 -1.08 21.26
C GLY A 166 7.82 -0.92 22.60
N ILE A 167 8.53 -1.09 23.71
CA ILE A 167 8.02 -0.91 25.07
C ILE A 167 7.42 0.48 25.26
N ASP A 168 8.10 1.50 24.74
CA ASP A 168 7.64 2.89 24.78
C ASP A 168 6.31 3.12 24.04
N ALA A 169 6.00 2.33 23.03
CA ALA A 169 4.70 2.35 22.37
C ALA A 169 3.62 1.64 23.21
N GLU A 170 3.93 0.51 23.81
CA GLU A 170 3.02 -0.19 24.72
C GLU A 170 2.63 0.69 25.93
N GLU A 171 3.62 1.34 26.56
CA GLU A 171 3.40 2.28 27.67
C GLU A 171 2.47 3.45 27.32
N ARG A 172 2.45 3.86 26.06
CA ARG A 172 1.58 4.94 25.55
C ARG A 172 0.31 4.45 24.87
N GLY A 173 -0.01 3.16 25.01
CA GLY A 173 -1.29 2.59 24.60
C GLY A 173 -1.39 2.24 23.11
N GLN A 174 -0.41 1.49 22.55
CA GLN A 174 -0.40 1.05 21.16
C GLN A 174 -1.67 0.26 20.79
N SER A 175 -2.04 -0.73 21.61
CA SER A 175 -3.25 -1.53 21.37
C SER A 175 -4.53 -0.68 21.41
N GLU A 176 -4.62 0.23 22.38
CA GLU A 176 -5.78 1.13 22.52
C GLU A 176 -5.91 2.06 21.30
N ALA A 177 -4.81 2.67 20.87
CA ALA A 177 -4.82 3.58 19.74
C ALA A 177 -5.27 2.87 18.44
N ILE A 178 -4.81 1.65 18.19
CA ILE A 178 -5.24 0.81 17.07
C ILE A 178 -6.71 0.43 17.21
N GLY A 179 -7.11 -0.16 18.34
CA GLY A 179 -8.48 -0.60 18.60
C GLY A 179 -9.49 0.53 18.55
N ARG A 180 -9.12 1.71 19.06
CA ARG A 180 -9.95 2.92 18.97
C ARG A 180 -10.18 3.33 17.51
N ASN A 181 -9.15 3.32 16.67
CA ASN A 181 -9.30 3.64 15.27
C ASN A 181 -10.25 2.68 14.55
N LEU A 182 -10.13 1.37 14.78
CA LEU A 182 -11.05 0.37 14.22
C LEU A 182 -12.50 0.67 14.59
N PHE A 183 -12.76 0.90 15.89
CA PHE A 183 -14.08 1.19 16.40
C PHE A 183 -14.68 2.48 15.82
N GLU A 184 -13.87 3.54 15.76
CA GLU A 184 -14.33 4.84 15.27
C GLU A 184 -14.51 4.84 13.75
N MET A 185 -13.58 4.26 12.98
CA MET A 185 -13.70 4.15 11.52
C MET A 185 -14.97 3.40 11.10
N ALA A 186 -15.35 2.35 11.83
CA ALA A 186 -16.58 1.61 11.55
C ALA A 186 -17.85 2.48 11.66
N ARG A 187 -17.79 3.61 12.37
CA ARG A 187 -18.93 4.48 12.67
C ARG A 187 -18.91 5.84 11.98
N LEU A 188 -17.81 6.22 11.32
CA LEU A 188 -17.70 7.52 10.63
C LEU A 188 -18.75 7.64 9.53
N ARG A 189 -19.46 8.77 9.51
CA ARG A 189 -20.58 9.06 8.58
C ARG A 189 -20.13 9.77 7.31
N VAL A 190 -18.91 9.48 6.86
CA VAL A 190 -18.31 10.02 5.63
C VAL A 190 -17.72 8.87 4.81
N PRO A 191 -17.58 9.03 3.49
CA PRO A 191 -16.91 8.04 2.65
C PRO A 191 -15.46 7.80 3.10
N ILE A 192 -15.07 6.52 3.20
CA ILE A 192 -13.70 6.10 3.51
C ILE A 192 -13.23 5.12 2.43
N ILE A 193 -12.21 5.51 1.68
CA ILE A 193 -11.57 4.66 0.68
C ILE A 193 -10.18 4.29 1.19
N ALA A 194 -9.99 3.02 1.52
CA ALA A 194 -8.69 2.51 1.96
C ALA A 194 -7.92 1.91 0.76
N THR A 195 -6.66 2.31 0.58
CA THR A 195 -5.83 1.85 -0.53
C THR A 195 -4.54 1.21 -0.02
N ILE A 196 -4.35 -0.08 -0.31
CA ILE A 196 -3.11 -0.78 -0.01
C ILE A 196 -2.13 -0.54 -1.16
N ILE A 197 -1.09 0.26 -0.93
CA ILE A 197 -0.14 0.70 -1.96
C ILE A 197 1.20 -0.06 -1.96
N GLY A 198 1.50 -0.74 -0.85
CA GLY A 198 2.70 -1.54 -0.67
C GLY A 198 2.45 -2.68 0.30
N GLU A 199 3.03 -2.62 1.49
CA GLU A 199 2.77 -3.60 2.55
C GLU A 199 1.58 -3.19 3.42
N GLY A 200 0.61 -4.07 3.58
CA GLY A 200 -0.46 -3.95 4.56
C GLY A 200 -0.22 -4.88 5.74
N GLY A 201 0.65 -4.51 6.67
CA GLY A 201 1.08 -5.37 7.77
C GLY A 201 0.22 -5.21 9.02
N SER A 202 -0.45 -6.31 9.42
CA SER A 202 -1.04 -6.52 10.76
C SER A 202 -1.97 -5.39 11.24
N GLY A 203 -2.07 -5.20 12.55
CA GLY A 203 -2.86 -4.14 13.19
C GLY A 203 -2.41 -2.73 12.79
N GLY A 204 -1.14 -2.56 12.40
CA GLY A 204 -0.62 -1.30 11.89
C GLY A 204 -1.35 -0.83 10.64
N ALA A 205 -1.53 -1.73 9.69
CA ALA A 205 -2.29 -1.48 8.48
C ALA A 205 -3.79 -1.33 8.80
N LEU A 206 -4.33 -2.23 9.61
CA LEU A 206 -5.75 -2.29 9.90
C LEU A 206 -6.28 -1.02 10.57
N ALA A 207 -5.45 -0.37 11.41
CA ALA A 207 -5.79 0.86 12.13
C ALA A 207 -6.17 2.06 11.24
N ILE A 208 -5.88 2.00 9.92
CA ILE A 208 -6.33 2.99 8.93
C ILE A 208 -6.98 2.36 7.69
N ALA A 209 -7.32 1.07 7.75
CA ALA A 209 -7.85 0.32 6.60
C ALA A 209 -9.32 -0.10 6.72
N VAL A 210 -10.03 0.29 7.77
CA VAL A 210 -11.46 0.05 7.90
C VAL A 210 -12.22 1.07 7.06
N GLY A 211 -12.57 0.72 5.82
CA GLY A 211 -13.20 1.61 4.86
C GLY A 211 -14.48 1.04 4.26
N ASP A 212 -15.22 1.88 3.54
CA ASP A 212 -16.37 1.47 2.73
C ASP A 212 -15.91 0.61 1.56
N VAL A 213 -14.74 0.95 1.00
CA VAL A 213 -14.10 0.22 -0.10
C VAL A 213 -12.61 0.06 0.20
N VAL A 214 -12.09 -1.15 0.00
CA VAL A 214 -10.66 -1.45 0.04
C VAL A 214 -10.15 -1.68 -1.37
N ILE A 215 -9.29 -0.77 -1.82
CA ILE A 215 -8.56 -0.85 -3.08
C ILE A 215 -7.16 -1.40 -2.79
N MET A 216 -6.62 -2.20 -3.69
CA MET A 216 -5.26 -2.72 -3.54
C MET A 216 -4.52 -2.65 -4.88
N LEU A 217 -3.27 -2.20 -4.87
CA LEU A 217 -2.42 -2.28 -6.04
C LEU A 217 -2.04 -3.73 -6.33
N GLN A 218 -1.84 -4.06 -7.60
CA GLN A 218 -1.67 -5.44 -8.08
C GLN A 218 -0.57 -6.22 -7.36
N TYR A 219 0.57 -5.57 -7.12
CA TYR A 219 1.73 -6.18 -6.45
C TYR A 219 1.92 -5.67 -5.02
N ALA A 220 0.89 -5.16 -4.39
CA ALA A 220 0.85 -4.93 -2.95
C ALA A 220 0.56 -6.24 -2.19
N THR A 221 0.78 -6.24 -0.88
CA THR A 221 0.44 -7.37 0.02
C THR A 221 -0.40 -6.88 1.19
N TYR A 222 -1.29 -7.73 1.69
CA TYR A 222 -2.07 -7.43 2.88
C TYR A 222 -2.21 -8.70 3.73
N SER A 223 -1.72 -8.67 4.97
CA SER A 223 -1.64 -9.85 5.84
C SER A 223 -1.61 -9.50 7.31
N VAL A 224 -1.98 -10.47 8.15
CA VAL A 224 -1.95 -10.34 9.62
C VAL A 224 -0.52 -10.31 10.17
N ILE A 225 0.44 -10.89 9.47
CA ILE A 225 1.84 -10.99 9.86
C ILE A 225 2.72 -11.05 8.60
N SER A 226 3.99 -10.68 8.71
CA SER A 226 4.95 -10.87 7.62
C SER A 226 5.19 -12.36 7.34
N PRO A 227 5.50 -12.76 6.11
CA PRO A 227 5.85 -14.15 5.79
C PRO A 227 6.99 -14.69 6.66
N GLU A 228 8.02 -13.87 6.91
CA GLU A 228 9.16 -14.22 7.76
C GLU A 228 8.74 -14.44 9.21
N GLY A 229 7.88 -13.56 9.74
CA GLY A 229 7.32 -13.69 11.09
C GLY A 229 6.48 -14.97 11.24
N CYS A 230 5.61 -15.23 10.29
CA CYS A 230 4.81 -16.46 10.23
C CYS A 230 5.71 -17.71 10.18
N ALA A 231 6.72 -17.70 9.31
CA ALA A 231 7.67 -18.79 9.17
C ALA A 231 8.45 -19.05 10.46
N SER A 232 8.91 -17.99 11.11
CA SER A 232 9.62 -18.10 12.39
C SER A 232 8.78 -18.69 13.50
N ILE A 233 7.48 -18.35 13.56
CA ILE A 233 6.56 -18.89 14.58
C ILE A 233 6.19 -20.34 14.29
N LEU A 234 5.81 -20.67 13.05
CA LEU A 234 5.25 -21.98 12.73
C LEU A 234 6.34 -23.03 12.43
N TRP A 235 7.41 -22.63 11.75
CA TRP A 235 8.49 -23.56 11.33
C TRP A 235 9.82 -23.32 12.06
N ARG A 236 9.90 -22.28 12.91
CA ARG A 236 11.13 -21.89 13.61
C ARG A 236 12.30 -21.58 12.66
N SER A 237 12.00 -21.19 11.44
CA SER A 237 12.98 -20.83 10.40
C SER A 237 12.41 -19.77 9.49
N ALA A 238 13.08 -18.62 9.40
CA ALA A 238 12.73 -17.54 8.47
C ALA A 238 12.92 -17.94 6.99
N GLU A 239 13.73 -18.97 6.70
CA GLU A 239 13.94 -19.49 5.34
C GLU A 239 12.64 -20.07 4.73
N LYS A 240 11.65 -20.40 5.58
CA LYS A 240 10.31 -20.85 5.18
C LYS A 240 9.35 -19.69 4.83
N ALA A 241 9.86 -18.47 4.70
CA ALA A 241 9.04 -17.32 4.28
C ALA A 241 8.32 -17.51 2.93
N PRO A 242 8.88 -18.17 1.90
CA PRO A 242 8.16 -18.44 0.67
C PRO A 242 6.92 -19.31 0.88
N GLU A 243 7.03 -20.39 1.66
CA GLU A 243 5.90 -21.30 1.98
C GLU A 243 4.86 -20.58 2.85
N ALA A 244 5.30 -19.72 3.79
CA ALA A 244 4.43 -18.90 4.59
C ALA A 244 3.65 -17.86 3.75
N ALA A 245 4.30 -17.22 2.77
CA ALA A 245 3.66 -16.28 1.88
C ALA A 245 2.53 -16.91 1.05
N ASP A 246 2.73 -18.15 0.58
CA ASP A 246 1.72 -18.91 -0.15
C ASP A 246 0.56 -19.28 0.76
N ALA A 247 0.85 -19.87 1.93
CA ALA A 247 -0.16 -20.31 2.90
C ALA A 247 -1.03 -19.15 3.43
N LEU A 248 -0.45 -17.97 3.68
CA LEU A 248 -1.14 -16.77 4.15
C LEU A 248 -2.07 -16.15 3.10
N GLY A 249 -1.84 -16.40 1.81
CA GLY A 249 -2.68 -15.88 0.73
C GLY A 249 -2.69 -14.36 0.61
N ILE A 250 -1.53 -13.73 0.75
CA ILE A 250 -1.33 -12.27 0.93
C ILE A 250 -1.52 -11.40 -0.32
N THR A 251 -1.69 -12.00 -1.49
CA THR A 251 -1.74 -11.28 -2.77
C THR A 251 -3.10 -10.67 -3.07
N ALA A 252 -3.11 -9.58 -3.84
CA ALA A 252 -4.33 -8.86 -4.21
C ALA A 252 -5.38 -9.78 -4.87
N ALA A 253 -4.98 -10.66 -5.78
CA ALA A 253 -5.88 -11.59 -6.45
C ALA A 253 -6.55 -12.56 -5.46
N ARG A 254 -5.76 -13.14 -4.53
CA ARG A 254 -6.27 -14.05 -3.52
C ARG A 254 -7.24 -13.36 -2.55
N LEU A 255 -6.86 -12.18 -2.07
CA LEU A 255 -7.67 -11.39 -1.13
C LEU A 255 -8.99 -10.91 -1.77
N LYS A 256 -8.98 -10.58 -3.06
CA LYS A 256 -10.21 -10.27 -3.79
C LYS A 256 -11.14 -11.48 -3.87
N THR A 257 -10.60 -12.66 -4.14
CA THR A 257 -11.39 -13.92 -4.16
C THR A 257 -12.01 -14.21 -2.79
N LEU A 258 -11.32 -13.86 -1.70
CA LEU A 258 -11.81 -14.01 -0.33
C LEU A 258 -12.80 -12.91 0.10
N GLY A 259 -13.01 -11.88 -0.73
CA GLY A 259 -13.90 -10.75 -0.42
C GLY A 259 -13.33 -9.72 0.55
N LEU A 260 -12.00 -9.78 0.81
CA LEU A 260 -11.32 -8.82 1.71
C LEU A 260 -10.90 -7.54 0.98
N VAL A 261 -10.73 -7.60 -0.34
CA VAL A 261 -10.39 -6.48 -1.22
C VAL A 261 -11.49 -6.33 -2.27
N ASP A 262 -11.98 -5.11 -2.46
CA ASP A 262 -13.08 -4.83 -3.39
C ASP A 262 -12.58 -4.58 -4.81
N ARG A 263 -11.42 -3.94 -4.94
CA ARG A 263 -10.89 -3.54 -6.25
C ARG A 263 -9.37 -3.69 -6.31
N ILE A 264 -8.89 -4.28 -7.41
CA ILE A 264 -7.46 -4.32 -7.74
C ILE A 264 -7.19 -3.25 -8.79
N VAL A 265 -6.17 -2.42 -8.55
CA VAL A 265 -5.63 -1.49 -9.55
C VAL A 265 -4.44 -2.14 -10.21
N PRO A 266 -4.47 -2.36 -11.54
CA PRO A 266 -3.35 -2.94 -12.25
C PRO A 266 -2.13 -2.01 -12.20
N GLU A 267 -0.96 -2.60 -12.10
CA GLU A 267 0.32 -1.90 -12.19
C GLU A 267 0.96 -2.07 -13.56
N PRO A 268 1.82 -1.15 -13.99
CA PRO A 268 2.64 -1.32 -15.18
C PRO A 268 3.46 -2.61 -15.14
N VAL A 269 3.85 -3.11 -16.30
CA VAL A 269 4.74 -4.27 -16.40
C VAL A 269 6.07 -3.94 -15.69
N GLY A 270 6.44 -4.77 -14.72
CA GLY A 270 7.58 -4.52 -13.83
C GLY A 270 7.23 -3.80 -12.53
N GLY A 271 5.95 -3.48 -12.26
CA GLY A 271 5.49 -2.91 -11.00
C GLY A 271 5.45 -1.37 -10.97
N ALA A 272 4.87 -0.83 -9.90
CA ALA A 272 4.63 0.61 -9.73
C ALA A 272 5.89 1.47 -9.77
N HIS A 273 7.04 0.93 -9.38
CA HIS A 273 8.33 1.63 -9.40
C HIS A 273 8.90 1.82 -10.80
N ARG A 274 8.46 1.03 -11.79
CA ARG A 274 8.90 1.17 -13.19
C ARG A 274 8.21 2.32 -13.91
N ASP A 275 6.94 2.57 -13.56
CA ASP A 275 6.19 3.71 -14.08
C ASP A 275 5.24 4.26 -12.99
N PRO A 276 5.78 5.10 -12.08
CA PRO A 276 5.00 5.70 -11.00
C PRO A 276 3.85 6.58 -11.52
N LEU A 277 4.04 7.24 -12.66
CA LEU A 277 3.03 8.13 -13.22
C LEU A 277 1.83 7.36 -13.77
N ALA A 278 2.06 6.30 -14.55
CA ALA A 278 0.99 5.45 -15.05
C ALA A 278 0.24 4.76 -13.88
N THR A 279 0.97 4.32 -12.84
CA THR A 279 0.36 3.77 -11.63
C THR A 279 -0.54 4.79 -10.93
N ALA A 280 -0.05 6.02 -10.76
CA ALA A 280 -0.83 7.09 -10.15
C ALA A 280 -2.08 7.42 -10.96
N GLN A 281 -2.00 7.47 -12.28
CA GLN A 281 -3.15 7.71 -13.16
C GLN A 281 -4.21 6.60 -13.06
N ALA A 282 -3.78 5.34 -13.05
CA ALA A 282 -4.68 4.20 -12.88
C ALA A 282 -5.38 4.24 -11.50
N LEU A 283 -4.62 4.58 -10.45
CA LEU A 283 -5.17 4.75 -9.10
C LEU A 283 -6.13 5.94 -9.02
N LYS A 284 -5.79 7.09 -9.62
CA LYS A 284 -6.67 8.27 -9.67
C LYS A 284 -8.03 7.94 -10.24
N LYS A 285 -8.05 7.21 -11.36
CA LYS A 285 -9.30 6.76 -12.00
C LYS A 285 -10.11 5.87 -11.05
N ALA A 286 -9.47 4.90 -10.40
CA ALA A 286 -10.13 4.00 -9.46
C ALA A 286 -10.72 4.75 -8.26
N LEU A 287 -9.98 5.69 -7.68
CA LEU A 287 -10.42 6.52 -6.56
C LEU A 287 -11.60 7.42 -6.96
N ALA A 288 -11.55 8.06 -8.13
CA ALA A 288 -12.62 8.95 -8.61
C ALA A 288 -13.94 8.20 -8.84
N GLU A 289 -13.89 7.03 -9.50
CA GLU A 289 -15.06 6.18 -9.72
C GLU A 289 -15.65 5.69 -8.39
N THR A 290 -14.80 5.26 -7.46
CA THR A 290 -15.23 4.78 -6.14
C THR A 290 -15.83 5.90 -5.29
N LEU A 291 -15.18 7.06 -5.25
CA LEU A 291 -15.69 8.22 -4.50
C LEU A 291 -17.08 8.64 -5.00
N LYS A 292 -17.25 8.71 -6.33
CA LYS A 292 -18.54 9.07 -6.92
C LYS A 292 -19.66 8.12 -6.46
N GLN A 293 -19.42 6.81 -6.45
CA GLN A 293 -20.39 5.82 -5.98
C GLN A 293 -20.74 5.99 -4.50
N LEU A 294 -19.74 6.28 -3.66
CA LEU A 294 -19.96 6.47 -2.22
C LEU A 294 -20.67 7.78 -1.90
N GLN A 295 -20.45 8.83 -2.68
CA GLN A 295 -21.13 10.13 -2.51
C GLN A 295 -22.62 10.10 -2.88
N GLU A 296 -23.08 9.09 -3.63
CA GLU A 296 -24.51 8.88 -3.91
C GLU A 296 -25.29 8.33 -2.70
N LYS A 297 -24.56 7.81 -1.68
CA LYS A 297 -25.15 7.19 -0.48
C LYS A 297 -25.33 8.20 0.65
N LYS A 298 -26.40 7.97 1.44
CA LYS A 298 -26.61 8.76 2.66
C LYS A 298 -25.61 8.34 3.75
N PRO A 299 -25.26 9.23 4.69
CA PRO A 299 -24.33 8.92 5.78
C PRO A 299 -24.70 7.68 6.61
N LYS A 300 -26.01 7.42 6.80
CA LYS A 300 -26.49 6.23 7.52
C LYS A 300 -26.25 4.95 6.73
N GLU A 301 -26.51 4.97 5.43
CA GLU A 301 -26.30 3.85 4.52
C GLU A 301 -24.82 3.45 4.46
N LEU A 302 -23.90 4.43 4.41
CA LEU A 302 -22.47 4.16 4.47
C LEU A 302 -22.07 3.37 5.73
N VAL A 303 -22.56 3.76 6.90
CA VAL A 303 -22.24 3.10 8.16
C VAL A 303 -22.83 1.68 8.21
N GLU A 304 -24.08 1.52 7.79
CA GLU A 304 -24.79 0.22 7.77
C GLU A 304 -24.08 -0.76 6.82
N GLU A 305 -23.83 -0.38 5.57
CA GLU A 305 -23.15 -1.22 4.59
C GLU A 305 -21.71 -1.56 5.00
N ARG A 306 -20.98 -0.61 5.60
CA ARG A 306 -19.64 -0.86 6.14
C ARG A 306 -19.67 -1.90 7.24
N LEU A 307 -20.62 -1.82 8.15
CA LEU A 307 -20.81 -2.82 9.21
C LEU A 307 -21.19 -4.19 8.63
N GLU A 308 -22.15 -4.24 7.73
CA GLU A 308 -22.56 -5.48 7.05
C GLU A 308 -21.37 -6.14 6.33
N ARG A 309 -20.56 -5.35 5.64
CA ARG A 309 -19.33 -5.82 4.99
C ARG A 309 -18.34 -6.43 5.98
N LEU A 310 -18.10 -5.79 7.13
CA LEU A 310 -17.20 -6.30 8.16
C LEU A 310 -17.73 -7.60 8.78
N MET A 311 -19.03 -7.68 9.00
CA MET A 311 -19.69 -8.88 9.55
C MET A 311 -19.77 -10.03 8.55
N ALA A 312 -19.67 -9.76 7.25
CA ALA A 312 -19.69 -10.77 6.19
C ALA A 312 -18.31 -11.43 5.93
N TYR A 313 -17.26 -10.99 6.60
CA TYR A 313 -15.94 -11.59 6.46
C TYR A 313 -15.88 -13.02 7.02
N GLY A 314 -15.28 -13.91 6.25
CA GLY A 314 -15.12 -15.32 6.63
C GLY A 314 -16.34 -16.15 6.21
N LYS A 315 -16.07 -17.12 5.30
CA LYS A 315 -17.06 -18.14 4.89
C LYS A 315 -16.67 -19.45 5.56
N PHE A 316 -17.59 -20.02 6.34
CA PHE A 316 -17.41 -21.33 6.95
C PHE A 316 -18.63 -22.21 6.68
N LYS A 317 -18.44 -23.52 6.75
CA LYS A 317 -19.51 -24.50 6.80
C LYS A 317 -19.48 -25.14 8.19
N GLU A 318 -20.61 -25.13 8.84
CA GLU A 318 -20.79 -25.96 10.03
C GLU A 318 -20.75 -27.43 9.60
N ALA A 319 -20.00 -28.25 10.35
CA ALA A 319 -20.12 -29.70 10.17
C ALA A 319 -21.52 -30.11 10.64
N ASP A 320 -22.27 -30.83 9.81
CA ASP A 320 -23.54 -31.39 10.25
C ASP A 320 -23.25 -32.17 11.54
N GLU A 321 -23.93 -31.80 12.63
CA GLU A 321 -23.91 -32.59 13.87
C GLU A 321 -24.38 -34.00 13.54
N ARG A 322 -23.46 -34.98 13.67
CA ARG A 322 -23.81 -36.40 13.55
C ARG A 322 -24.32 -36.94 14.86
#